data_66f11c480af0da93d3c70e0b3fc8d9c8
#
_entry.id   66f11c480af0da93d3c70e0b3fc8d9c8
#
_cell.length_a   1.000
_cell.length_b   1.000
_cell.length_c   1.000
_cell.angle_alpha   90.00
_cell.angle_beta   90.00
_cell.angle_gamma   90.00
#
_symmetry.space_group_name_H-M   'P 1'
#
loop_
_entity.id
_entity.type
_entity.pdbx_description
1 polymer ?
#
loop_
_entity_poly.entity_id
_entity_poly.type
_entity_poly.pdbx_seq_one_letter_code
_entity_poly.pdbx_strand_id
1 'polypeptide(L)'
;MLNLILGLTDADEGEIIFQGKNVLDIPMEARGFNIVFQDYALFPNLNVYKNITYGLKNKPDVSTRQEVEDMIDLLGLREHLDKKIEQLSGGQKQRVALARTMVMKPKILLLDEPLSALDGVIKESIKDKIRQIAREFKLTTIIVTHDPEEALTLSDKVLIVNNGTISQFGSPDDIIQTPDNDFVKEFILNQLVIKKNNIFTLFHQGTEARMAM
;
A
#
# COMPACT_ATOMS: atom_id res chain seq x y z
N MET A 1 -8.45 -12.34 -1.78
CA MET A 1 -8.28 -12.07 -0.34
C MET A 1 -8.77 -10.67 0.06
N LEU A 2 -8.28 -9.56 -0.51
CA LEU A 2 -8.74 -8.21 -0.13
C LEU A 2 -10.24 -8.02 -0.28
N ASN A 3 -10.85 -8.52 -1.35
CA ASN A 3 -12.30 -8.43 -1.58
C ASN A 3 -13.12 -9.14 -0.48
N LEU A 4 -12.65 -10.27 0.04
CA LEU A 4 -13.29 -10.96 1.19
C LEU A 4 -13.20 -10.12 2.47
N ILE A 5 -12.02 -9.54 2.75
CA ILE A 5 -11.81 -8.68 3.92
C ILE A 5 -12.72 -7.45 3.85
N LEU A 6 -12.86 -6.85 2.66
CA LEU A 6 -13.76 -5.72 2.45
C LEU A 6 -15.24 -6.09 2.51
N GLY A 7 -15.61 -7.34 2.18
CA GLY A 7 -17.00 -7.77 2.02
C GLY A 7 -17.55 -7.44 0.62
N LEU A 8 -16.69 -7.39 -0.39
CA LEU A 8 -17.08 -7.28 -1.81
C LEU A 8 -17.41 -8.64 -2.41
N THR A 9 -16.95 -9.72 -1.78
CA THR A 9 -17.27 -11.12 -2.12
C THR A 9 -17.54 -11.87 -0.84
N ASP A 10 -18.43 -12.85 -0.91
CA ASP A 10 -18.72 -13.73 0.20
C ASP A 10 -17.63 -14.80 0.35
N ALA A 11 -17.44 -15.30 1.57
CA ALA A 11 -16.58 -16.43 1.85
C ALA A 11 -17.39 -17.72 1.72
N ASP A 12 -16.82 -18.75 1.11
CA ASP A 12 -17.45 -20.07 1.04
C ASP A 12 -17.43 -20.73 2.43
N GLU A 13 -16.31 -20.59 3.17
CA GLU A 13 -16.09 -21.12 4.51
C GLU A 13 -15.10 -20.27 5.30
N GLY A 14 -15.09 -20.47 6.63
CA GLY A 14 -14.13 -19.83 7.53
C GLY A 14 -14.64 -18.56 8.18
N GLU A 15 -13.74 -17.83 8.81
CA GLU A 15 -14.04 -16.63 9.59
C GLU A 15 -12.98 -15.55 9.35
N ILE A 16 -13.38 -14.28 9.45
CA ILE A 16 -12.45 -13.13 9.52
C ILE A 16 -12.69 -12.43 10.86
N ILE A 17 -11.76 -12.60 11.79
CA ILE A 17 -11.87 -12.04 13.13
C ILE A 17 -11.11 -10.71 13.21
N PHE A 18 -11.82 -9.64 13.54
CA PHE A 18 -11.24 -8.34 13.84
C PHE A 18 -11.73 -7.84 15.19
N GLN A 19 -10.80 -7.53 16.11
CA GLN A 19 -11.10 -7.09 17.48
C GLN A 19 -12.07 -8.05 18.20
N GLY A 20 -11.88 -9.38 18.01
CA GLY A 20 -12.69 -10.44 18.64
C GLY A 20 -14.09 -10.63 18.03
N LYS A 21 -14.40 -9.99 16.90
CA LYS A 21 -15.69 -10.14 16.21
C LYS A 21 -15.47 -10.70 14.81
N ASN A 22 -16.33 -11.63 14.40
CA ASN A 22 -16.40 -12.06 13.00
C ASN A 22 -16.97 -10.90 12.16
N VAL A 23 -16.26 -10.49 11.12
CA VAL A 23 -16.67 -9.38 10.25
C VAL A 23 -17.36 -9.82 8.96
N LEU A 24 -17.47 -11.12 8.71
CA LEU A 24 -18.14 -11.61 7.50
C LEU A 24 -19.61 -11.17 7.43
N ASP A 25 -20.31 -11.19 8.58
CA ASP A 25 -21.72 -10.79 8.68
C ASP A 25 -21.91 -9.26 8.74
N ILE A 26 -20.81 -8.48 8.73
CA ILE A 26 -20.88 -7.03 8.81
C ILE A 26 -20.85 -6.46 7.38
N PRO A 27 -21.82 -5.64 6.96
CA PRO A 27 -21.80 -4.96 5.66
C PRO A 27 -20.54 -4.13 5.48
N MET A 28 -20.03 -4.03 4.25
CA MET A 28 -18.78 -3.36 3.91
C MET A 28 -18.66 -1.95 4.53
N GLU A 29 -19.70 -1.14 4.42
CA GLU A 29 -19.74 0.24 4.92
C GLU A 29 -19.68 0.36 6.44
N ALA A 30 -19.99 -0.74 7.16
CA ALA A 30 -19.97 -0.81 8.63
C ALA A 30 -18.68 -1.44 9.18
N ARG A 31 -17.86 -2.13 8.36
CA ARG A 31 -16.59 -2.73 8.80
C ARG A 31 -15.57 -1.68 9.21
N GLY A 32 -15.63 -0.48 8.59
CA GLY A 32 -14.67 0.59 8.83
C GLY A 32 -13.30 0.29 8.19
N PHE A 33 -13.26 -0.56 7.19
CA PHE A 33 -12.07 -0.90 6.42
C PHE A 33 -12.10 -0.11 5.11
N ASN A 34 -10.98 0.48 4.74
CA ASN A 34 -10.88 1.23 3.49
C ASN A 34 -9.73 0.71 2.64
N ILE A 35 -9.88 0.85 1.33
CA ILE A 35 -8.89 0.38 0.35
C ILE A 35 -8.43 1.51 -0.56
N VAL A 36 -7.15 1.46 -0.93
CA VAL A 36 -6.59 2.15 -2.10
C VAL A 36 -6.35 1.08 -3.16
N PHE A 37 -7.07 1.18 -4.27
CA PHE A 37 -6.94 0.30 -5.41
C PHE A 37 -5.72 0.65 -6.27
N GLN A 38 -5.25 -0.29 -7.06
CA GLN A 38 -4.12 -0.16 -7.97
C GLN A 38 -4.29 1.00 -8.98
N ASP A 39 -5.50 1.24 -9.47
CA ASP A 39 -5.85 2.34 -10.38
C ASP A 39 -6.25 3.62 -9.64
N TYR A 40 -6.09 3.64 -8.30
CA TYR A 40 -6.46 4.72 -7.38
C TYR A 40 -7.96 5.01 -7.28
N ALA A 41 -8.79 4.54 -8.19
CA ALA A 41 -10.25 4.72 -8.28
C ALA A 41 -10.69 6.18 -7.96
N LEU A 42 -9.96 7.17 -8.47
CA LEU A 42 -10.27 8.59 -8.26
C LEU A 42 -11.42 9.03 -9.18
N PHE A 43 -12.25 9.95 -8.69
CA PHE A 43 -13.37 10.51 -9.45
C PHE A 43 -12.85 11.53 -10.48
N PRO A 44 -12.89 11.23 -11.80
CA PRO A 44 -12.28 12.10 -12.81
C PRO A 44 -12.96 13.46 -12.93
N ASN A 45 -14.26 13.53 -12.63
CA ASN A 45 -15.06 14.76 -12.73
C ASN A 45 -14.87 15.72 -11.53
N LEU A 46 -14.10 15.30 -10.50
CA LEU A 46 -13.85 16.08 -9.31
C LEU A 46 -12.39 16.57 -9.29
N ASN A 47 -12.13 17.73 -8.70
CA ASN A 47 -10.78 18.17 -8.40
C ASN A 47 -10.20 17.39 -7.21
N VAL A 48 -8.93 17.61 -6.89
CA VAL A 48 -8.21 16.95 -5.79
C VAL A 48 -8.95 17.13 -4.46
N TYR A 49 -9.27 18.35 -4.08
CA TYR A 49 -9.95 18.62 -2.80
C TYR A 49 -11.30 17.88 -2.68
N LYS A 50 -12.09 17.90 -3.74
CA LYS A 50 -13.39 17.22 -3.76
C LYS A 50 -13.24 15.69 -3.76
N ASN A 51 -12.16 15.15 -4.34
CA ASN A 51 -11.84 13.73 -4.21
C ASN A 51 -11.52 13.38 -2.76
N ILE A 52 -10.62 14.13 -2.11
CA ILE A 52 -10.23 13.91 -0.71
C ILE A 52 -11.45 13.92 0.21
N THR A 53 -12.30 14.93 0.07
CA THR A 53 -13.44 15.17 0.97
C THR A 53 -14.72 14.44 0.56
N TYR A 54 -14.69 13.62 -0.48
CA TYR A 54 -15.91 13.01 -1.04
C TYR A 54 -16.69 12.20 -0.01
N GLY A 55 -16.02 11.34 0.75
CA GLY A 55 -16.66 10.49 1.75
C GLY A 55 -17.28 11.28 2.92
N LEU A 56 -16.72 12.44 3.23
CA LEU A 56 -17.23 13.30 4.31
C LEU A 56 -18.60 13.92 4.01
N LYS A 57 -19.06 13.93 2.75
CA LYS A 57 -20.41 14.35 2.42
C LYS A 57 -21.49 13.50 3.10
N ASN A 58 -21.23 12.20 3.24
CA ASN A 58 -22.16 11.26 3.86
C ASN A 58 -21.87 11.03 5.35
N LYS A 59 -20.66 11.37 5.81
CA LYS A 59 -20.20 11.21 7.19
C LYS A 59 -19.40 12.46 7.62
N PRO A 60 -20.05 13.63 7.77
CA PRO A 60 -19.35 14.90 7.99
C PRO A 60 -18.58 14.98 9.30
N ASP A 61 -19.04 14.23 10.32
CA ASP A 61 -18.45 14.26 11.66
C ASP A 61 -17.25 13.33 11.85
N VAL A 62 -16.84 12.59 10.81
CA VAL A 62 -15.71 11.66 10.90
C VAL A 62 -14.39 12.40 11.06
N SER A 63 -14.20 13.50 10.32
CA SER A 63 -12.99 14.32 10.42
C SER A 63 -13.34 15.81 10.46
N THR A 64 -12.64 16.51 11.33
CA THR A 64 -12.70 17.97 11.39
C THR A 64 -12.02 18.59 10.17
N ARG A 65 -12.31 19.84 9.90
CA ARG A 65 -11.64 20.61 8.84
C ARG A 65 -10.11 20.61 9.05
N GLN A 66 -9.66 20.79 10.29
CA GLN A 66 -8.23 20.83 10.62
C GLN A 66 -7.55 19.50 10.28
N GLU A 67 -8.15 18.37 10.64
CA GLU A 67 -7.60 17.04 10.33
C GLU A 67 -7.50 16.77 8.81
N VAL A 68 -8.45 17.29 8.03
CA VAL A 68 -8.37 17.23 6.56
C VAL A 68 -7.20 18.08 6.04
N GLU A 69 -7.02 19.30 6.55
CA GLU A 69 -5.91 20.17 6.18
C GLU A 69 -4.55 19.55 6.56
N ASP A 70 -4.46 18.98 7.76
CA ASP A 70 -3.23 18.30 8.23
C ASP A 70 -2.87 17.10 7.32
N MET A 71 -3.86 16.33 6.87
CA MET A 71 -3.65 15.23 5.92
C MET A 71 -3.21 15.72 4.55
N ILE A 72 -3.77 16.84 4.06
CA ILE A 72 -3.36 17.48 2.82
C ILE A 72 -1.88 17.91 2.89
N ASP A 73 -1.47 18.50 4.00
CA ASP A 73 -0.09 18.94 4.21
C ASP A 73 0.87 17.76 4.37
N LEU A 74 0.50 16.76 5.16
CA LEU A 74 1.26 15.53 5.34
C LEU A 74 1.60 14.86 4.00
N LEU A 75 0.63 14.83 3.07
CA LEU A 75 0.80 14.21 1.76
C LEU A 75 1.31 15.19 0.69
N GLY A 76 1.59 16.45 1.04
CA GLY A 76 2.13 17.46 0.12
C GLY A 76 1.19 17.74 -1.06
N LEU A 77 -0.11 17.91 -0.78
CA LEU A 77 -1.14 18.08 -1.81
C LEU A 77 -1.64 19.52 -1.92
N ARG A 78 -1.17 20.44 -1.07
CA ARG A 78 -1.66 21.83 -0.96
C ARG A 78 -1.72 22.56 -2.31
N GLU A 79 -0.68 22.47 -3.11
CA GLU A 79 -0.57 23.14 -4.41
C GLU A 79 -1.39 22.48 -5.52
N HIS A 80 -2.05 21.37 -5.23
CA HIS A 80 -2.75 20.56 -6.22
C HIS A 80 -4.26 20.54 -6.03
N LEU A 81 -4.80 21.17 -4.99
CA LEU A 81 -6.19 21.03 -4.55
C LEU A 81 -7.23 21.33 -5.63
N ASP A 82 -6.97 22.33 -6.48
CA ASP A 82 -7.88 22.75 -7.55
C ASP A 82 -7.67 22.02 -8.87
N LYS A 83 -6.59 21.23 -8.99
CA LYS A 83 -6.28 20.48 -10.21
C LYS A 83 -7.29 19.35 -10.43
N LYS A 84 -7.55 19.04 -11.71
CA LYS A 84 -8.27 17.83 -12.10
C LYS A 84 -7.33 16.61 -12.01
N ILE A 85 -7.91 15.42 -11.84
CA ILE A 85 -7.14 14.19 -11.67
C ILE A 85 -6.24 13.87 -12.87
N GLU A 86 -6.67 14.18 -14.07
CA GLU A 86 -5.90 14.00 -15.30
C GLU A 86 -4.58 14.82 -15.36
N GLN A 87 -4.50 15.91 -14.60
CA GLN A 87 -3.34 16.80 -14.54
C GLN A 87 -2.27 16.33 -13.54
N LEU A 88 -2.50 15.22 -12.86
CA LEU A 88 -1.63 14.69 -11.80
C LEU A 88 -0.75 13.56 -12.33
N SER A 89 0.51 13.51 -11.80
CA SER A 89 1.37 12.34 -11.96
C SER A 89 0.82 11.13 -11.19
N GLY A 90 1.31 9.91 -11.49
CA GLY A 90 0.92 8.69 -10.78
C GLY A 90 1.10 8.80 -9.26
N GLY A 91 2.25 9.28 -8.79
CA GLY A 91 2.50 9.47 -7.36
C GLY A 91 1.61 10.54 -6.71
N GLN A 92 1.22 11.59 -7.46
CA GLN A 92 0.25 12.58 -6.97
C GLN A 92 -1.15 11.96 -6.85
N LYS A 93 -1.59 11.18 -7.86
CA LYS A 93 -2.87 10.46 -7.81
C LYS A 93 -2.92 9.52 -6.62
N GLN A 94 -1.85 8.79 -6.36
CA GLN A 94 -1.77 7.89 -5.22
C GLN A 94 -1.88 8.64 -3.89
N ARG A 95 -1.17 9.76 -3.73
CA ARG A 95 -1.28 10.58 -2.52
C ARG A 95 -2.70 11.13 -2.32
N VAL A 96 -3.41 11.48 -3.39
CA VAL A 96 -4.82 11.87 -3.33
C VAL A 96 -5.70 10.70 -2.87
N ALA A 97 -5.49 9.49 -3.38
CA ALA A 97 -6.22 8.30 -2.96
C ALA A 97 -5.96 7.95 -1.50
N LEU A 98 -4.71 8.05 -1.05
CA LEU A 98 -4.35 7.90 0.37
C LEU A 98 -5.06 8.95 1.24
N ALA A 99 -5.00 10.23 0.87
CA ALA A 99 -5.68 11.31 1.59
C ALA A 99 -7.18 11.03 1.71
N ARG A 100 -7.85 10.72 0.58
CA ARG A 100 -9.28 10.38 0.54
C ARG A 100 -9.65 9.23 1.48
N THR A 101 -8.78 8.24 1.54
CA THR A 101 -8.97 7.07 2.39
C THR A 101 -8.76 7.42 3.86
N MET A 102 -7.71 8.18 4.16
CA MET A 102 -7.31 8.50 5.53
C MET A 102 -8.21 9.49 6.24
N VAL A 103 -8.80 10.46 5.53
CA VAL A 103 -9.79 11.41 6.13
C VAL A 103 -11.05 10.69 6.61
N MET A 104 -11.29 9.46 6.18
CA MET A 104 -12.39 8.62 6.68
C MET A 104 -12.04 7.85 7.95
N LYS A 105 -10.83 8.01 8.51
CA LYS A 105 -10.34 7.35 9.73
C LYS A 105 -10.59 5.84 9.73
N PRO A 106 -10.04 5.09 8.77
CA PRO A 106 -10.27 3.66 8.68
C PRO A 106 -9.69 2.94 9.90
N LYS A 107 -10.29 1.82 10.29
CA LYS A 107 -9.74 0.90 11.29
C LYS A 107 -8.64 0.02 10.69
N ILE A 108 -8.79 -0.34 9.42
CA ILE A 108 -7.80 -1.07 8.62
C ILE A 108 -7.64 -0.35 7.28
N LEU A 109 -6.38 -0.15 6.89
CA LEU A 109 -6.00 0.36 5.57
C LEU A 109 -5.57 -0.80 4.69
N LEU A 110 -6.26 -1.02 3.59
CA LEU A 110 -5.91 -1.99 2.57
C LEU A 110 -5.26 -1.28 1.38
N LEU A 111 -4.14 -1.78 0.91
CA LEU A 111 -3.42 -1.23 -0.24
C LEU A 111 -3.22 -2.34 -1.27
N ASP A 112 -3.78 -2.17 -2.45
CA ASP A 112 -3.69 -3.13 -3.55
C ASP A 112 -2.67 -2.61 -4.58
N GLU A 113 -1.50 -3.25 -4.65
CA GLU A 113 -0.40 -2.90 -5.55
C GLU A 113 -0.04 -1.39 -5.51
N PRO A 114 0.14 -0.78 -4.33
CA PRO A 114 0.19 0.68 -4.19
C PRO A 114 1.37 1.34 -4.89
N LEU A 115 2.40 0.59 -5.27
CA LEU A 115 3.65 1.13 -5.81
C LEU A 115 3.95 0.66 -7.24
N SER A 116 3.08 -0.18 -7.83
CA SER A 116 3.33 -0.84 -9.11
C SER A 116 3.47 0.11 -10.31
N ALA A 117 2.79 1.26 -10.27
CA ALA A 117 2.77 2.23 -11.36
C ALA A 117 3.70 3.44 -11.11
N LEU A 118 4.68 3.32 -10.20
CA LEU A 118 5.54 4.43 -9.78
C LEU A 118 7.01 4.19 -10.13
N ASP A 119 7.67 5.25 -10.57
CA ASP A 119 9.12 5.27 -10.81
C ASP A 119 9.93 5.28 -9.51
N GLY A 120 11.16 4.78 -9.54
CA GLY A 120 11.99 4.49 -8.38
C GLY A 120 12.05 5.56 -7.29
N VAL A 121 12.36 6.82 -7.61
CA VAL A 121 12.45 7.92 -6.62
C VAL A 121 11.07 8.25 -6.02
N ILE A 122 10.03 8.26 -6.86
CA ILE A 122 8.66 8.51 -6.41
C ILE A 122 8.18 7.34 -5.53
N LYS A 123 8.52 6.11 -5.91
CA LYS A 123 8.22 4.88 -5.18
C LYS A 123 8.74 4.95 -3.74
N GLU A 124 10.00 5.33 -3.54
CA GLU A 124 10.59 5.48 -2.20
C GLU A 124 9.88 6.57 -1.38
N SER A 125 9.60 7.71 -1.97
CA SER A 125 8.85 8.78 -1.31
C SER A 125 7.46 8.32 -0.83
N ILE A 126 6.76 7.50 -1.63
CA ILE A 126 5.45 6.97 -1.24
C ILE A 126 5.57 5.87 -0.18
N LYS A 127 6.58 5.00 -0.25
CA LYS A 127 6.88 4.03 0.82
C LYS A 127 7.01 4.73 2.18
N ASP A 128 7.79 5.83 2.22
CA ASP A 128 7.99 6.59 3.45
C ASP A 128 6.68 7.21 3.96
N LYS A 129 5.83 7.70 3.07
CA LYS A 129 4.50 8.23 3.45
C LYS A 129 3.58 7.14 4.00
N ILE A 130 3.56 5.96 3.39
CA ILE A 130 2.78 4.81 3.89
C ILE A 130 3.27 4.44 5.29
N ARG A 131 4.60 4.31 5.51
CA ARG A 131 5.16 4.02 6.83
C ARG A 131 4.83 5.10 7.86
N GLN A 132 4.95 6.38 7.46
CA GLN A 132 4.64 7.51 8.33
C GLN A 132 3.17 7.46 8.78
N ILE A 133 2.23 7.29 7.85
CA ILE A 133 0.80 7.16 8.12
C ILE A 133 0.52 5.97 9.05
N ALA A 134 1.05 4.78 8.74
CA ALA A 134 0.83 3.59 9.54
C ALA A 134 1.28 3.78 11.00
N ARG A 135 2.42 4.43 11.22
CA ARG A 135 2.97 4.71 12.56
C ARG A 135 2.21 5.82 13.29
N GLU A 136 1.97 6.94 12.63
CA GLU A 136 1.33 8.13 13.23
C GLU A 136 -0.10 7.85 13.67
N PHE A 137 -0.84 7.12 12.84
CA PHE A 137 -2.23 6.75 13.13
C PHE A 137 -2.37 5.37 13.80
N LYS A 138 -1.25 4.67 14.09
CA LYS A 138 -1.24 3.30 14.66
C LYS A 138 -2.18 2.36 13.92
N LEU A 139 -2.12 2.41 12.59
CA LEU A 139 -3.04 1.72 11.69
C LEU A 139 -2.58 0.29 11.42
N THR A 140 -3.50 -0.66 11.51
CA THR A 140 -3.31 -1.95 10.87
C THR A 140 -3.38 -1.76 9.36
N THR A 141 -2.29 -2.06 8.66
CA THR A 141 -2.20 -1.90 7.21
C THR A 141 -1.93 -3.26 6.58
N ILE A 142 -2.70 -3.61 5.55
CA ILE A 142 -2.48 -4.81 4.74
C ILE A 142 -2.12 -4.34 3.32
N ILE A 143 -0.95 -4.76 2.85
CA ILE A 143 -0.42 -4.42 1.52
C ILE A 143 -0.38 -5.70 0.70
N VAL A 144 -0.97 -5.69 -0.48
CA VAL A 144 -0.77 -6.73 -1.50
C VAL A 144 0.21 -6.18 -2.53
N THR A 145 1.25 -6.94 -2.79
CA THR A 145 2.26 -6.62 -3.80
C THR A 145 2.85 -7.90 -4.37
N HIS A 146 3.34 -7.83 -5.60
CA HIS A 146 4.11 -8.88 -6.24
C HIS A 146 5.63 -8.60 -6.18
N ASP A 147 6.06 -7.48 -5.60
CA ASP A 147 7.48 -7.14 -5.43
C ASP A 147 7.98 -7.60 -4.05
N PRO A 148 8.88 -8.62 -3.98
CA PRO A 148 9.43 -9.11 -2.72
C PRO A 148 10.13 -8.04 -1.89
N GLU A 149 10.78 -7.08 -2.54
CA GLU A 149 11.46 -5.99 -1.84
C GLU A 149 10.47 -5.09 -1.09
N GLU A 150 9.33 -4.78 -1.72
CA GLU A 150 8.26 -4.02 -1.06
C GLU A 150 7.72 -4.78 0.14
N ALA A 151 7.39 -6.07 -0.05
CA ALA A 151 6.85 -6.90 1.02
C ALA A 151 7.79 -6.95 2.23
N LEU A 152 9.09 -7.16 2.01
CA LEU A 152 10.07 -7.29 3.08
C LEU A 152 10.46 -5.96 3.72
N THR A 153 10.38 -4.84 2.99
CA THR A 153 10.79 -3.54 3.52
C THR A 153 9.66 -2.74 4.15
N LEU A 154 8.39 -2.99 3.80
CA LEU A 154 7.25 -2.21 4.29
C LEU A 154 6.50 -2.86 5.44
N SER A 155 6.67 -4.16 5.68
CA SER A 155 5.81 -4.89 6.61
C SER A 155 6.54 -5.45 7.83
N ASP A 156 5.80 -5.58 8.94
CA ASP A 156 6.25 -6.28 10.14
C ASP A 156 6.10 -7.81 9.99
N LYS A 157 5.14 -8.24 9.17
CA LYS A 157 4.86 -9.63 8.83
C LYS A 157 4.54 -9.78 7.35
N VAL A 158 5.02 -10.86 6.76
CA VAL A 158 4.81 -11.20 5.35
C VAL A 158 4.02 -12.50 5.26
N LEU A 159 2.97 -12.49 4.45
CA LEU A 159 2.19 -13.66 4.08
C LEU A 159 2.46 -13.98 2.60
N ILE A 160 3.02 -15.13 2.32
CA ILE A 160 3.29 -15.60 0.97
C ILE A 160 2.19 -16.58 0.58
N VAL A 161 1.50 -16.26 -0.52
CA VAL A 161 0.41 -17.09 -1.07
C VAL A 161 0.82 -17.63 -2.43
N ASN A 162 0.66 -18.93 -2.61
CA ASN A 162 0.91 -19.62 -3.87
C ASN A 162 -0.34 -20.44 -4.27
N ASN A 163 -0.90 -20.16 -5.45
CA ASN A 163 -2.07 -20.86 -5.97
C ASN A 163 -3.22 -21.01 -4.95
N GLY A 164 -3.50 -19.91 -4.23
CA GLY A 164 -4.58 -19.87 -3.25
C GLY A 164 -4.25 -20.48 -1.88
N THR A 165 -3.04 -21.06 -1.70
CA THR A 165 -2.59 -21.65 -0.43
C THR A 165 -1.51 -20.79 0.21
N ILE A 166 -1.47 -20.79 1.55
CA ILE A 166 -0.40 -20.11 2.30
C ILE A 166 0.87 -20.95 2.19
N SER A 167 1.91 -20.35 1.63
CA SER A 167 3.24 -20.98 1.54
C SER A 167 4.11 -20.69 2.75
N GLN A 168 4.06 -19.46 3.27
CA GLN A 168 4.77 -19.09 4.50
C GLN A 168 4.14 -17.82 5.10
N PHE A 169 4.20 -17.71 6.44
CA PHE A 169 3.85 -16.50 7.18
C PHE A 169 4.88 -16.26 8.28
N GLY A 170 5.52 -15.08 8.28
CA GLY A 170 6.56 -14.75 9.26
C GLY A 170 7.00 -13.30 9.19
N SER A 171 8.03 -12.95 9.98
CA SER A 171 8.72 -11.69 9.82
C SER A 171 9.55 -11.68 8.52
N PRO A 172 9.97 -10.51 8.01
CA PRO A 172 10.93 -10.44 6.91
C PRO A 172 12.19 -11.27 7.15
N ASP A 173 12.71 -11.28 8.37
CA ASP A 173 13.89 -12.09 8.73
C ASP A 173 13.60 -13.58 8.65
N ASP A 174 12.43 -14.05 9.11
CA ASP A 174 12.02 -15.46 9.00
C ASP A 174 11.96 -15.88 7.53
N ILE A 175 11.37 -15.04 6.66
CA ILE A 175 11.26 -15.32 5.23
C ILE A 175 12.63 -15.42 4.55
N ILE A 176 13.58 -14.56 4.94
CA ILE A 176 14.92 -14.53 4.34
C ILE A 176 15.80 -15.68 4.86
N GLN A 177 15.78 -15.94 6.17
CA GLN A 177 16.72 -16.86 6.81
C GLN A 177 16.25 -18.31 6.78
N THR A 178 14.92 -18.52 6.86
CA THR A 178 14.32 -19.84 6.97
C THR A 178 13.11 -19.99 6.04
N PRO A 179 13.33 -19.99 4.70
CA PRO A 179 12.24 -20.19 3.75
C PRO A 179 11.68 -21.62 3.88
N ASP A 180 10.35 -21.73 4.03
CA ASP A 180 9.66 -23.00 4.31
C ASP A 180 9.70 -23.99 3.14
N ASN A 181 9.85 -23.49 1.91
CA ASN A 181 9.85 -24.34 0.71
C ASN A 181 10.59 -23.69 -0.46
N ASP A 182 10.80 -24.46 -1.54
CA ASP A 182 11.53 -24.01 -2.74
C ASP A 182 10.82 -22.85 -3.44
N PHE A 183 9.48 -22.81 -3.44
CA PHE A 183 8.75 -21.69 -4.03
C PHE A 183 9.08 -20.37 -3.34
N VAL A 184 9.07 -20.32 -2.00
CA VAL A 184 9.44 -19.12 -1.23
C VAL A 184 10.87 -18.71 -1.53
N LYS A 185 11.79 -19.68 -1.56
CA LYS A 185 13.19 -19.43 -1.88
C LYS A 185 13.38 -18.84 -3.29
N GLU A 186 12.73 -19.41 -4.29
CA GLU A 186 12.81 -18.93 -5.66
C GLU A 186 12.13 -17.58 -5.85
N PHE A 187 10.91 -17.44 -5.35
CA PHE A 187 10.10 -16.24 -5.53
C PHE A 187 10.67 -15.03 -4.79
N ILE A 188 11.20 -15.21 -3.58
CA ILE A 188 11.73 -14.10 -2.76
C ILE A 188 13.25 -13.96 -2.96
N LEU A 189 14.03 -14.99 -2.56
CA LEU A 189 15.49 -14.85 -2.44
C LEU A 189 16.17 -14.72 -3.79
N ASN A 190 15.78 -15.52 -4.79
CA ASN A 190 16.41 -15.46 -6.11
C ASN A 190 16.17 -14.11 -6.78
N GLN A 191 14.98 -13.53 -6.67
CA GLN A 191 14.71 -12.19 -7.22
C GLN A 191 15.56 -11.11 -6.54
N LEU A 192 15.73 -11.16 -5.22
CA LEU A 192 16.58 -10.22 -4.49
C LEU A 192 18.06 -10.39 -4.84
N VAL A 193 18.53 -11.63 -4.99
CA VAL A 193 19.91 -11.94 -5.42
C VAL A 193 20.17 -11.41 -6.83
N ILE A 194 19.23 -11.62 -7.77
CA ILE A 194 19.34 -11.08 -9.14
C ILE A 194 19.41 -9.55 -9.11
N LYS A 195 18.50 -8.87 -8.39
CA LYS A 195 18.54 -7.41 -8.24
C LYS A 195 19.88 -6.93 -7.68
N LYS A 196 20.35 -7.55 -6.60
CA LYS A 196 21.65 -7.24 -5.97
C LYS A 196 22.80 -7.40 -6.96
N ASN A 197 22.87 -8.51 -7.68
CA ASN A 197 23.95 -8.80 -8.62
C ASN A 197 23.95 -7.80 -9.81
N ASN A 198 22.76 -7.45 -10.33
CA ASN A 198 22.63 -6.47 -11.39
C ASN A 198 23.16 -5.09 -10.93
N ILE A 199 22.78 -4.65 -9.74
CA ILE A 199 23.27 -3.39 -9.16
C ILE A 199 24.78 -3.44 -8.97
N PHE A 200 25.30 -4.54 -8.39
CA PHE A 200 26.72 -4.72 -8.14
C PHE A 200 27.55 -4.68 -9.44
N THR A 201 27.07 -5.33 -10.48
CA THR A 201 27.74 -5.33 -11.81
C THR A 201 27.82 -3.91 -12.40
N LEU A 202 26.78 -3.09 -12.26
CA LEU A 202 26.79 -1.70 -12.77
C LEU A 202 27.87 -0.85 -12.08
N PHE A 203 28.07 -1.03 -10.78
CA PHE A 203 29.07 -0.26 -10.03
C PHE A 203 30.50 -0.74 -10.28
N HIS A 204 30.73 -2.04 -10.56
CA HIS A 204 32.07 -2.58 -10.82
C HIS A 204 32.56 -2.29 -12.24
N GLN A 205 31.69 -2.38 -13.25
CA GLN A 205 32.07 -2.01 -14.63
C GLN A 205 32.44 -0.52 -14.76
N GLY A 206 31.81 0.36 -13.95
CA GLY A 206 32.15 1.78 -13.90
C GLY A 206 33.53 2.09 -13.29
N THR A 207 34.07 1.20 -12.47
CA THR A 207 35.37 1.39 -11.80
C THR A 207 36.54 0.97 -12.71
N GLU A 208 36.39 -0.11 -13.48
CA GLU A 208 37.41 -0.53 -14.45
C GLU A 208 37.56 0.43 -15.62
N ALA A 209 36.44 1.03 -16.09
CA ALA A 209 36.49 2.06 -17.15
C ALA A 209 37.16 3.38 -16.71
N ARG A 210 37.14 3.70 -15.41
CA ARG A 210 37.81 4.88 -14.84
C ARG A 210 39.29 4.67 -14.54
N MET A 211 39.77 3.43 -14.42
CA MET A 211 41.17 3.10 -14.23
C MET A 211 41.92 2.90 -15.56
N ALA A 212 41.20 2.85 -16.69
CA ALA A 212 41.77 2.67 -18.03
C ALA A 212 41.89 3.99 -18.85
N MET A 213 41.56 5.13 -18.25
CA MET A 213 41.79 6.48 -18.78
C MET A 213 42.87 7.20 -17.93
#